data_d814e07b2fe16d3ce885f72dbdae26d5
#
_entry.id   d814e07b2fe16d3ce885f72dbdae26d5
#
_cell.length_a   1.000
_cell.length_b   1.000
_cell.length_c   1.000
_cell.angle_alpha   90.00
_cell.angle_beta   90.00
_cell.angle_gamma   90.00
#
_symmetry.space_group_name_H-M   'P 1'
#
loop_
_entity.id
_entity.type
_entity.pdbx_description
1 polymer ?
#
loop_
_entity_poly.entity_id
_entity_poly.type
_entity_poly.pdbx_seq_one_letter_code
_entity_poly.pdbx_strand_id
1 'polypeptide(L)'
;MSNENLFERSRFFPWPHGPVLQGAFAMLTLLNLLSAVTLLVWGTHIVRTGILRVFGSNLRRIIGQNMNKRPLAFIAGILVTAMVQSSNATAMLVTSFVGQGLMAMTPALAIMLGADVGTALMARVLTFDLSWLSPLLIFLGVIFFLSRKQTRAGQLGRVGIGLGLIILALELIVQAAAPITHAQGVKVLFASLTGDIMLDALVGAMFAMVSYSSLAAVLLTATLAGAEVISLPVAIGLVVGANIGSGLLAFISTSMQNAAGRRVALGSLLYKLIGLVLIIPVLHPLVGWMDSLSFSPQELVIGFHLLYNTSRCLLMLPTVNPMGRLCNVLLPEREHSNGQIRARHLDASALETPSLALANAARETLRLGDIVDSLLEAMLGALRGTQTALPQQVRALGEDADALYSAIKLYLAQMTREDLSEQDNRRWAEIIEVAINLKLACDLIERMLRKVQQQKTSQRREFSQVGLEELTGLQEQLLANLRLGLSVFLSADPESARLLLREKRRFRAQERRLAHAHVSRLQRKVMQSLETSSLHLELIADMKRLNSLFCSSAYVVLGGSDTGGLMLDSVPDEASHDSA
;
A
#
# COMPACT_ATOMS: atom_id res chain seq x y z
N MET A 1 -3.10 -29.97 -67.04
CA MET A 1 -1.84 -30.60 -66.52
C MET A 1 -1.85 -30.32 -65.05
N SER A 2 -2.06 -31.31 -64.30
CA SER A 2 -2.61 -31.37 -62.96
C SER A 2 -1.59 -31.12 -61.85
N ASN A 3 -2.08 -30.50 -60.78
CA ASN A 3 -1.41 -30.13 -59.51
C ASN A 3 -1.09 -31.34 -58.57
N GLU A 4 -1.01 -32.56 -59.08
CA GLU A 4 -0.80 -33.78 -58.28
C GLU A 4 0.69 -34.12 -58.02
N ASN A 5 1.62 -33.46 -58.66
CA ASN A 5 3.04 -33.85 -58.58
C ASN A 5 3.86 -33.11 -57.51
N LEU A 6 3.29 -32.30 -56.68
CA LEU A 6 4.00 -31.61 -55.59
C LEU A 6 3.86 -32.32 -54.21
N PHE A 7 2.90 -33.25 -54.06
CA PHE A 7 2.69 -33.98 -52.79
C PHE A 7 3.48 -35.31 -52.67
N GLU A 8 4.04 -35.87 -53.77
CA GLU A 8 4.79 -37.11 -53.72
C GLU A 8 6.31 -36.94 -53.46
N ARG A 9 6.84 -35.73 -53.51
CA ARG A 9 8.27 -35.48 -53.19
C ARG A 9 8.61 -35.38 -51.70
N SER A 10 7.62 -35.39 -50.80
CA SER A 10 7.87 -35.31 -49.34
C SER A 10 8.12 -36.66 -48.66
N ARG A 11 8.14 -37.79 -49.42
CA ARG A 11 8.32 -39.16 -48.85
C ARG A 11 9.75 -39.69 -48.81
N PHE A 12 10.74 -38.92 -49.23
CA PHE A 12 12.12 -39.43 -49.35
C PHE A 12 13.21 -38.61 -48.64
N PHE A 13 12.86 -37.96 -47.51
CA PHE A 13 13.89 -37.56 -46.57
C PHE A 13 13.51 -38.11 -45.20
N PRO A 14 14.15 -39.19 -44.73
CA PRO A 14 14.07 -39.54 -43.33
C PRO A 14 14.80 -38.43 -42.56
N TRP A 15 14.05 -37.56 -41.90
CA TRP A 15 14.63 -36.65 -40.94
C TRP A 15 15.42 -37.47 -39.93
N PRO A 16 16.68 -37.13 -39.65
CA PRO A 16 17.49 -37.87 -38.71
C PRO A 16 16.85 -37.77 -37.32
N HIS A 17 16.23 -38.87 -36.87
CA HIS A 17 15.76 -39.05 -35.50
C HIS A 17 16.98 -39.20 -34.56
N GLY A 18 17.82 -38.14 -34.45
CA GLY A 18 18.94 -38.14 -33.53
C GLY A 18 18.51 -37.62 -32.14
N PRO A 19 19.11 -38.13 -31.05
CA PRO A 19 18.80 -37.72 -29.68
C PRO A 19 18.96 -36.21 -29.44
N VAL A 20 19.72 -35.50 -30.26
CA VAL A 20 19.93 -34.04 -30.20
C VAL A 20 18.68 -33.27 -30.62
N LEU A 21 17.94 -33.72 -31.63
CA LEU A 21 16.70 -33.08 -32.08
C LEU A 21 15.55 -33.31 -31.06
N GLN A 22 15.48 -34.51 -30.46
CA GLN A 22 14.51 -34.78 -29.40
C GLN A 22 14.75 -33.91 -28.16
N GLY A 23 16.02 -33.69 -27.77
CA GLY A 23 16.40 -32.77 -26.70
C GLY A 23 16.02 -31.30 -26.98
N ALA A 24 16.22 -30.84 -28.23
CA ALA A 24 15.87 -29.50 -28.65
C ALA A 24 14.33 -29.29 -28.66
N PHE A 25 13.53 -30.27 -29.10
CA PHE A 25 12.08 -30.22 -29.03
C PHE A 25 11.55 -30.22 -27.60
N ALA A 26 12.10 -31.03 -26.70
CA ALA A 26 11.73 -31.06 -25.30
C ALA A 26 12.07 -29.74 -24.60
N MET A 27 13.22 -29.15 -24.91
CA MET A 27 13.63 -27.84 -24.37
C MET A 27 12.71 -26.73 -24.86
N LEU A 28 12.33 -26.72 -26.15
CA LEU A 28 11.41 -25.73 -26.70
C LEU A 28 10.01 -25.84 -26.09
N THR A 29 9.51 -27.06 -25.90
CA THR A 29 8.22 -27.34 -25.26
C THR A 29 8.22 -26.84 -23.80
N LEU A 30 9.29 -27.13 -23.06
CA LEU A 30 9.42 -26.61 -21.68
C LEU A 30 9.47 -25.08 -21.64
N LEU A 31 10.22 -24.47 -22.56
CA LEU A 31 10.32 -23.01 -22.66
C LEU A 31 8.98 -22.37 -22.98
N ASN A 32 8.21 -22.96 -23.92
CA ASN A 32 6.86 -22.51 -24.26
C ASN A 32 5.91 -22.62 -23.05
N LEU A 33 5.97 -23.73 -22.30
CA LEU A 33 5.18 -23.91 -21.10
C LEU A 33 5.52 -22.87 -20.02
N LEU A 34 6.81 -22.65 -19.76
CA LEU A 34 7.27 -21.63 -18.81
C LEU A 34 6.85 -20.23 -19.23
N SER A 35 6.93 -19.92 -20.54
CA SER A 35 6.48 -18.64 -21.11
C SER A 35 4.99 -18.44 -20.90
N ALA A 36 4.17 -19.46 -21.20
CA ALA A 36 2.73 -19.41 -21.01
C ALA A 36 2.33 -19.25 -19.53
N VAL A 37 3.00 -19.97 -18.62
CA VAL A 37 2.79 -19.81 -17.17
C VAL A 37 3.19 -18.41 -16.70
N THR A 38 4.30 -17.87 -17.19
CA THR A 38 4.73 -16.51 -16.87
C THR A 38 3.69 -15.47 -17.35
N LEU A 39 3.14 -15.67 -18.55
CA LEU A 39 2.09 -14.83 -19.11
C LEU A 39 0.80 -14.87 -18.26
N LEU A 40 0.41 -16.06 -17.76
CA LEU A 40 -0.72 -16.23 -16.84
C LEU A 40 -0.51 -15.43 -15.54
N VAL A 41 0.65 -15.58 -14.92
CA VAL A 41 1.00 -14.85 -13.68
C VAL A 41 1.02 -13.34 -13.91
N TRP A 42 1.60 -12.90 -15.03
CA TRP A 42 1.66 -11.48 -15.37
C TRP A 42 0.27 -10.92 -15.70
N GLY A 43 -0.57 -11.66 -16.43
CA GLY A 43 -1.97 -11.30 -16.71
C GLY A 43 -2.76 -11.07 -15.42
N THR A 44 -2.67 -11.98 -14.45
CA THR A 44 -3.34 -11.82 -13.14
C THR A 44 -2.82 -10.59 -12.38
N HIS A 45 -1.53 -10.30 -12.43
CA HIS A 45 -0.93 -9.11 -11.83
C HIS A 45 -1.46 -7.82 -12.47
N ILE A 46 -1.56 -7.77 -13.80
CA ILE A 46 -2.08 -6.62 -14.55
C ILE A 46 -3.54 -6.35 -14.19
N VAL A 47 -4.39 -7.39 -14.15
CA VAL A 47 -5.80 -7.24 -13.74
C VAL A 47 -5.89 -6.67 -12.34
N ARG A 48 -5.16 -7.27 -11.37
CA ARG A 48 -5.15 -6.82 -9.97
C ARG A 48 -4.79 -5.34 -9.86
N THR A 49 -3.66 -4.93 -10.46
CA THR A 49 -3.19 -3.54 -10.38
C THR A 49 -4.15 -2.57 -11.07
N GLY A 50 -4.73 -2.94 -12.21
CA GLY A 50 -5.73 -2.12 -12.90
C GLY A 50 -7.00 -1.91 -12.08
N ILE A 51 -7.55 -2.98 -11.50
CA ILE A 51 -8.74 -2.93 -10.62
C ILE A 51 -8.47 -2.07 -9.38
N LEU A 52 -7.34 -2.26 -8.70
CA LEU A 52 -6.99 -1.48 -7.51
C LEU A 52 -6.83 0.02 -7.82
N ARG A 53 -6.32 0.37 -8.99
CA ARG A 53 -6.21 1.78 -9.42
C ARG A 53 -7.56 2.42 -9.72
N VAL A 54 -8.52 1.66 -10.28
CA VAL A 54 -9.86 2.19 -10.63
C VAL A 54 -10.79 2.22 -9.43
N PHE A 55 -10.82 1.16 -8.66
CA PHE A 55 -11.83 0.90 -7.63
C PHE A 55 -11.28 0.89 -6.20
N GLY A 56 -9.98 1.11 -5.99
CA GLY A 56 -9.35 0.95 -4.68
C GLY A 56 -10.03 1.75 -3.56
N SER A 57 -10.47 2.98 -3.82
CA SER A 57 -11.21 3.81 -2.86
C SER A 57 -12.60 3.24 -2.55
N ASN A 58 -13.32 2.73 -3.56
CA ASN A 58 -14.63 2.12 -3.39
C ASN A 58 -14.53 0.79 -2.64
N LEU A 59 -13.53 -0.04 -2.96
CA LEU A 59 -13.26 -1.31 -2.27
C LEU A 59 -13.01 -1.08 -0.78
N ARG A 60 -12.26 -0.04 -0.43
CA ARG A 60 -12.05 0.36 0.97
C ARG A 60 -13.30 0.81 1.65
N ARG A 61 -14.16 1.58 0.96
CA ARG A 61 -15.44 2.00 1.49
C ARG A 61 -16.33 0.79 1.78
N ILE A 62 -16.36 -0.21 0.90
CA ILE A 62 -17.12 -1.46 1.09
C ILE A 62 -16.59 -2.21 2.31
N ILE A 63 -15.27 -2.36 2.44
CA ILE A 63 -14.65 -3.07 3.58
C ILE A 63 -14.75 -2.27 4.89
N GLY A 64 -14.65 -0.95 4.84
CA GLY A 64 -14.66 -0.06 6.02
C GLY A 64 -16.04 0.29 6.58
N GLN A 65 -17.12 0.08 5.82
CA GLN A 65 -18.48 0.38 6.29
C GLN A 65 -18.95 -0.70 7.28
N ASN A 66 -19.18 -0.28 8.51
CA ASN A 66 -19.91 -0.91 9.64
C ASN A 66 -20.25 -2.41 9.48
N MET A 67 -19.23 -3.27 9.25
CA MET A 67 -19.34 -4.70 8.97
C MET A 67 -19.51 -5.56 10.24
N ASN A 68 -20.30 -5.07 11.21
CA ASN A 68 -20.49 -5.77 12.49
C ASN A 68 -21.22 -7.13 12.34
N LYS A 69 -21.91 -7.36 11.22
CA LYS A 69 -22.61 -8.61 10.96
C LYS A 69 -21.72 -9.57 10.16
N ARG A 70 -21.37 -10.73 10.73
CA ARG A 70 -20.50 -11.75 10.09
C ARG A 70 -20.93 -12.15 8.68
N PRO A 71 -22.22 -12.40 8.37
CA PRO A 71 -22.62 -12.76 7.00
C PRO A 71 -22.36 -11.63 6.00
N LEU A 72 -22.57 -10.37 6.40
CA LEU A 72 -22.31 -9.21 5.54
C LEU A 72 -20.83 -9.03 5.27
N ALA A 73 -19.99 -9.20 6.30
CA ALA A 73 -18.53 -9.18 6.16
C ALA A 73 -18.02 -10.30 5.24
N PHE A 74 -18.58 -11.50 5.35
CA PHE A 74 -18.27 -12.63 4.49
C PHE A 74 -18.63 -12.35 3.01
N ILE A 75 -19.83 -11.84 2.75
CA ILE A 75 -20.25 -11.44 1.38
C ILE A 75 -19.37 -10.32 0.83
N ALA A 76 -19.02 -9.33 1.65
CA ALA A 76 -18.09 -8.27 1.24
C ALA A 76 -16.72 -8.85 0.84
N GLY A 77 -16.21 -9.83 1.57
CA GLY A 77 -15.00 -10.57 1.23
C GLY A 77 -15.09 -11.25 -0.13
N ILE A 78 -16.20 -11.93 -0.42
CA ILE A 78 -16.46 -12.55 -1.73
C ILE A 78 -16.41 -11.50 -2.83
N LEU A 79 -17.20 -10.43 -2.71
CA LEU A 79 -17.32 -9.40 -3.74
C LEU A 79 -16.00 -8.68 -4.00
N VAL A 80 -15.32 -8.25 -2.94
CA VAL A 80 -14.04 -7.54 -3.07
C VAL A 80 -13.00 -8.44 -3.74
N THR A 81 -12.88 -9.69 -3.29
CA THR A 81 -11.88 -10.60 -3.84
C THR A 81 -12.21 -11.04 -5.26
N ALA A 82 -13.49 -11.25 -5.59
CA ALA A 82 -13.89 -11.49 -6.97
C ALA A 82 -13.53 -10.32 -7.89
N MET A 83 -13.71 -9.07 -7.44
CA MET A 83 -13.32 -7.89 -8.22
C MET A 83 -11.78 -7.77 -8.34
N VAL A 84 -11.04 -7.91 -7.25
CA VAL A 84 -9.57 -7.76 -7.22
C VAL A 84 -8.85 -8.97 -7.80
N GLN A 85 -9.52 -10.13 -7.87
CA GLN A 85 -8.96 -11.42 -8.29
C GLN A 85 -7.74 -11.87 -7.46
N SER A 86 -7.63 -11.40 -6.22
CA SER A 86 -6.51 -11.68 -5.34
C SER A 86 -6.92 -11.70 -3.87
N SER A 87 -6.93 -12.88 -3.27
CA SER A 87 -7.15 -13.04 -1.82
C SER A 87 -6.03 -12.41 -0.99
N ASN A 88 -4.79 -12.40 -1.51
CA ASN A 88 -3.67 -11.74 -0.84
C ASN A 88 -3.84 -10.21 -0.79
N ALA A 89 -4.27 -9.57 -1.89
CA ALA A 89 -4.54 -8.14 -1.90
C ALA A 89 -5.68 -7.78 -0.92
N THR A 90 -6.75 -8.58 -0.89
CA THR A 90 -7.82 -8.42 0.11
C THR A 90 -7.29 -8.59 1.52
N ALA A 91 -6.41 -9.58 1.77
CA ALA A 91 -5.78 -9.79 3.06
C ALA A 91 -4.98 -8.56 3.51
N MET A 92 -4.15 -8.00 2.62
CA MET A 92 -3.36 -6.81 2.94
C MET A 92 -4.24 -5.60 3.29
N LEU A 93 -5.34 -5.38 2.58
CA LEU A 93 -6.30 -4.32 2.89
C LEU A 93 -6.96 -4.52 4.27
N VAL A 94 -7.44 -5.72 4.54
CA VAL A 94 -8.15 -6.05 5.78
C VAL A 94 -7.21 -6.00 6.98
N THR A 95 -6.02 -6.57 6.87
CA THR A 95 -5.00 -6.55 7.94
C THR A 95 -4.53 -5.14 8.25
N SER A 96 -4.41 -4.29 7.23
CA SER A 96 -4.12 -2.87 7.38
C SER A 96 -5.22 -2.15 8.17
N PHE A 97 -6.50 -2.38 7.85
CA PHE A 97 -7.61 -1.75 8.57
C PHE A 97 -7.68 -2.17 10.04
N VAL A 98 -7.44 -3.45 10.33
CA VAL A 98 -7.36 -3.93 11.71
C VAL A 98 -6.15 -3.32 12.41
N GLY A 99 -5.02 -3.25 11.73
CA GLY A 99 -3.80 -2.63 12.24
C GLY A 99 -3.95 -1.14 12.59
N GLN A 100 -4.79 -0.42 11.85
CA GLN A 100 -5.12 0.99 12.10
C GLN A 100 -6.27 1.19 13.12
N GLY A 101 -6.85 0.10 13.64
CA GLY A 101 -8.00 0.17 14.55
C GLY A 101 -9.32 0.55 13.86
N LEU A 102 -9.37 0.55 12.52
CA LEU A 102 -10.56 0.90 11.74
C LEU A 102 -11.55 -0.27 11.64
N MET A 103 -11.10 -1.49 11.94
CA MET A 103 -11.91 -2.71 11.88
C MET A 103 -11.54 -3.65 13.02
N ALA A 104 -12.56 -4.28 13.62
CA ALA A 104 -12.34 -5.34 14.61
C ALA A 104 -11.89 -6.66 13.96
N MET A 105 -11.22 -7.52 14.72
CA MET A 105 -10.68 -8.78 14.23
C MET A 105 -11.75 -9.77 13.75
N THR A 106 -12.91 -9.82 14.41
CA THR A 106 -14.01 -10.75 14.06
C THR A 106 -14.55 -10.53 12.63
N PRO A 107 -14.99 -9.31 12.23
CA PRO A 107 -15.40 -9.06 10.85
C PRO A 107 -14.23 -9.25 9.86
N ALA A 108 -13.00 -8.93 10.25
CA ALA A 108 -11.83 -9.14 9.41
C ALA A 108 -11.62 -10.61 9.03
N LEU A 109 -11.72 -11.53 10.00
CA LEU A 109 -11.65 -12.97 9.73
C LEU A 109 -12.82 -13.47 8.88
N ALA A 110 -14.02 -12.91 9.05
CA ALA A 110 -15.15 -13.24 8.17
C ALA A 110 -14.93 -12.79 6.73
N ILE A 111 -14.35 -11.59 6.51
CA ILE A 111 -13.95 -11.12 5.17
C ILE A 111 -12.90 -12.06 4.57
N MET A 112 -11.92 -12.51 5.35
CA MET A 112 -10.89 -13.43 4.86
C MET A 112 -11.45 -14.78 4.40
N LEU A 113 -12.43 -15.33 5.13
CA LEU A 113 -13.16 -16.53 4.71
C LEU A 113 -13.92 -16.26 3.40
N GLY A 114 -14.59 -15.11 3.27
CA GLY A 114 -15.24 -14.70 2.03
C GLY A 114 -14.26 -14.54 0.86
N ALA A 115 -13.06 -14.03 1.14
CA ALA A 115 -12.01 -13.85 0.14
C ALA A 115 -11.59 -15.17 -0.53
N ASP A 116 -11.51 -16.27 0.22
CA ASP A 116 -11.17 -17.57 -0.32
C ASP A 116 -12.28 -18.09 -1.28
N VAL A 117 -13.55 -17.87 -0.94
CA VAL A 117 -14.68 -18.20 -1.82
C VAL A 117 -14.70 -17.30 -3.06
N GLY A 118 -14.39 -16.00 -2.91
CA GLY A 118 -14.30 -15.05 -4.02
C GLY A 118 -13.23 -15.46 -5.05
N THR A 119 -12.07 -15.94 -4.59
CA THR A 119 -11.03 -16.48 -5.47
C THR A 119 -11.52 -17.73 -6.21
N ALA A 120 -12.20 -18.66 -5.52
CA ALA A 120 -12.73 -19.87 -6.12
C ALA A 120 -13.83 -19.58 -7.16
N LEU A 121 -14.67 -18.59 -6.91
CA LEU A 121 -15.67 -18.12 -7.86
C LEU A 121 -15.01 -17.57 -9.13
N MET A 122 -13.95 -16.76 -8.99
CA MET A 122 -13.23 -16.22 -10.14
C MET A 122 -12.49 -17.30 -10.93
N ALA A 123 -11.93 -18.32 -10.28
CA ALA A 123 -11.39 -19.48 -10.98
C ALA A 123 -12.46 -20.12 -11.87
N ARG A 124 -13.70 -20.29 -11.38
CA ARG A 124 -14.82 -20.83 -12.19
C ARG A 124 -15.17 -19.92 -13.36
N VAL A 125 -15.23 -18.61 -13.16
CA VAL A 125 -15.53 -17.64 -14.23
C VAL A 125 -14.48 -17.67 -15.35
N LEU A 126 -13.20 -17.75 -14.99
CA LEU A 126 -12.09 -17.74 -15.96
C LEU A 126 -11.89 -19.07 -16.70
N THR A 127 -12.56 -20.15 -16.28
CA THR A 127 -12.51 -21.45 -16.97
C THR A 127 -13.64 -21.66 -17.97
N PHE A 128 -14.54 -20.71 -18.15
CA PHE A 128 -15.45 -20.75 -19.30
C PHE A 128 -14.67 -20.57 -20.61
N ASP A 129 -15.11 -21.28 -21.67
CA ASP A 129 -14.50 -21.12 -23.00
C ASP A 129 -14.82 -19.72 -23.56
N LEU A 130 -13.91 -18.82 -23.30
CA LEU A 130 -13.93 -17.43 -23.76
C LEU A 130 -12.74 -17.15 -24.69
N SER A 131 -12.18 -18.17 -25.34
CA SER A 131 -10.99 -18.06 -26.18
C SER A 131 -11.14 -16.99 -27.27
N TRP A 132 -12.33 -16.91 -27.90
CA TRP A 132 -12.64 -15.87 -28.90
C TRP A 132 -12.60 -14.44 -28.35
N LEU A 133 -12.80 -14.27 -27.05
CA LEU A 133 -12.82 -12.95 -26.39
C LEU A 133 -11.41 -12.40 -26.13
N SER A 134 -10.40 -13.28 -26.02
CA SER A 134 -9.01 -12.89 -25.73
C SER A 134 -8.44 -11.85 -26.70
N PRO A 135 -8.47 -12.05 -28.04
CA PRO A 135 -7.94 -11.07 -28.98
C PRO A 135 -8.69 -9.73 -28.91
N LEU A 136 -10.02 -9.76 -28.70
CA LEU A 136 -10.84 -8.56 -28.58
C LEU A 136 -10.48 -7.75 -27.32
N LEU A 137 -10.33 -8.42 -26.18
CA LEU A 137 -9.97 -7.78 -24.92
C LEU A 137 -8.56 -7.15 -24.99
N ILE A 138 -7.60 -7.84 -25.61
CA ILE A 138 -6.25 -7.31 -25.79
C ILE A 138 -6.30 -6.09 -26.71
N PHE A 139 -6.95 -6.21 -27.88
CA PHE A 139 -7.02 -5.13 -28.88
C PHE A 139 -7.68 -3.86 -28.32
N LEU A 140 -8.90 -3.98 -27.79
CA LEU A 140 -9.61 -2.84 -27.20
C LEU A 140 -8.87 -2.32 -25.96
N GLY A 141 -8.37 -3.24 -25.12
CA GLY A 141 -7.63 -2.90 -23.93
C GLY A 141 -6.38 -2.04 -24.24
N VAL A 142 -5.60 -2.42 -25.26
CA VAL A 142 -4.41 -1.65 -25.70
C VAL A 142 -4.82 -0.27 -26.22
N ILE A 143 -5.86 -0.16 -27.03
CA ILE A 143 -6.34 1.14 -27.53
C ILE A 143 -6.72 2.05 -26.36
N PHE A 144 -7.53 1.58 -25.41
CA PHE A 144 -7.94 2.39 -24.25
C PHE A 144 -6.75 2.75 -23.35
N PHE A 145 -5.85 1.80 -23.13
CA PHE A 145 -4.68 2.04 -22.31
C PHE A 145 -3.74 3.08 -22.92
N LEU A 146 -3.41 2.97 -24.21
CA LEU A 146 -2.49 3.90 -24.87
C LEU A 146 -3.12 5.28 -25.07
N SER A 147 -4.42 5.36 -25.40
CA SER A 147 -5.11 6.63 -25.64
C SER A 147 -5.33 7.44 -24.34
N ARG A 148 -5.45 6.79 -23.19
CA ARG A 148 -5.87 7.45 -21.94
C ARG A 148 -5.20 6.87 -20.69
N LYS A 149 -3.86 6.69 -20.71
CA LYS A 149 -3.07 5.99 -19.66
C LYS A 149 -3.41 6.38 -18.22
N GLN A 150 -3.63 7.67 -17.96
CA GLN A 150 -3.84 8.21 -16.62
C GLN A 150 -5.31 8.30 -16.19
N THR A 151 -6.24 7.91 -17.08
CA THR A 151 -7.68 7.96 -16.76
C THR A 151 -8.22 6.62 -16.28
N ARG A 152 -9.40 6.63 -15.65
CA ARG A 152 -10.12 5.39 -15.27
C ARG A 152 -10.35 4.47 -16.48
N ALA A 153 -10.65 5.05 -17.64
CA ALA A 153 -10.86 4.29 -18.88
C ALA A 153 -9.58 3.57 -19.34
N GLY A 154 -8.42 4.24 -19.25
CA GLY A 154 -7.12 3.62 -19.57
C GLY A 154 -6.77 2.49 -18.60
N GLN A 155 -7.05 2.66 -17.30
CA GLN A 155 -6.83 1.59 -16.31
C GLN A 155 -7.81 0.41 -16.51
N LEU A 156 -9.05 0.62 -16.94
CA LEU A 156 -9.95 -0.43 -17.37
C LEU A 156 -9.46 -1.13 -18.65
N GLY A 157 -8.87 -0.38 -19.59
CA GLY A 157 -8.16 -0.96 -20.73
C GLY A 157 -7.04 -1.91 -20.29
N ARG A 158 -6.26 -1.53 -19.26
CA ARG A 158 -5.24 -2.39 -18.64
C ARG A 158 -5.86 -3.69 -18.07
N VAL A 159 -7.02 -3.61 -17.42
CA VAL A 159 -7.75 -4.79 -16.93
C VAL A 159 -8.15 -5.69 -18.12
N GLY A 160 -8.65 -5.10 -19.19
CA GLY A 160 -8.98 -5.84 -20.42
C GLY A 160 -7.78 -6.58 -21.00
N ILE A 161 -6.63 -5.91 -21.12
CA ILE A 161 -5.37 -6.55 -21.53
C ILE A 161 -5.06 -7.74 -20.64
N GLY A 162 -5.07 -7.56 -19.32
CA GLY A 162 -4.75 -8.63 -18.38
C GLY A 162 -5.68 -9.82 -18.47
N LEU A 163 -7.00 -9.61 -18.60
CA LEU A 163 -7.98 -10.70 -18.80
C LEU A 163 -7.73 -11.44 -20.12
N GLY A 164 -7.50 -10.71 -21.21
CA GLY A 164 -7.17 -11.31 -22.50
C GLY A 164 -5.87 -12.14 -22.43
N LEU A 165 -4.84 -11.66 -21.74
CA LEU A 165 -3.59 -12.39 -21.54
C LEU A 165 -3.78 -13.66 -20.68
N ILE A 166 -4.65 -13.63 -19.67
CA ILE A 166 -4.99 -14.83 -18.88
C ILE A 166 -5.60 -15.90 -19.78
N ILE A 167 -6.62 -15.54 -20.58
CA ILE A 167 -7.29 -16.46 -21.48
C ILE A 167 -6.29 -17.02 -22.51
N LEU A 168 -5.49 -16.18 -23.13
CA LEU A 168 -4.43 -16.58 -24.06
C LEU A 168 -3.42 -17.52 -23.42
N ALA A 169 -2.99 -17.22 -22.19
CA ALA A 169 -2.03 -18.04 -21.46
C ALA A 169 -2.58 -19.45 -21.19
N LEU A 170 -3.87 -19.57 -20.81
CA LEU A 170 -4.49 -20.87 -20.59
C LEU A 170 -4.51 -21.71 -21.88
N GLU A 171 -4.80 -21.11 -23.03
CA GLU A 171 -4.74 -21.77 -24.33
C GLU A 171 -3.32 -22.22 -24.70
N LEU A 172 -2.33 -21.31 -24.51
CA LEU A 172 -0.93 -21.64 -24.77
C LEU A 172 -0.40 -22.75 -23.84
N ILE A 173 -0.87 -22.83 -22.59
CA ILE A 173 -0.53 -23.93 -21.68
C ILE A 173 -1.03 -25.26 -22.24
N VAL A 174 -2.28 -25.32 -22.71
CA VAL A 174 -2.85 -26.53 -23.33
C VAL A 174 -2.03 -26.94 -24.55
N GLN A 175 -1.70 -26.00 -25.44
CA GLN A 175 -0.91 -26.26 -26.64
C GLN A 175 0.51 -26.74 -26.31
N ALA A 176 1.17 -26.10 -25.33
CA ALA A 176 2.51 -26.50 -24.89
C ALA A 176 2.52 -27.82 -24.13
N ALA A 177 1.41 -28.19 -23.46
CA ALA A 177 1.30 -29.45 -22.72
C ALA A 177 1.03 -30.66 -23.65
N ALA A 178 0.39 -30.46 -24.79
CA ALA A 178 0.01 -31.55 -25.72
C ALA A 178 1.15 -32.50 -26.11
N PRO A 179 2.38 -32.04 -26.44
CA PRO A 179 3.49 -32.96 -26.72
C PRO A 179 3.95 -33.80 -25.50
N ILE A 180 3.75 -33.24 -24.28
CA ILE A 180 4.17 -33.86 -23.02
C ILE A 180 3.26 -35.06 -22.71
N THR A 181 1.96 -34.94 -22.96
CA THR A 181 0.96 -35.99 -22.66
C THR A 181 1.20 -37.26 -23.49
N HIS A 182 1.79 -37.13 -24.67
CA HIS A 182 2.09 -38.28 -25.54
C HIS A 182 3.45 -38.96 -25.26
N ALA A 183 4.32 -38.35 -24.44
CA ALA A 183 5.62 -38.91 -24.11
C ALA A 183 5.51 -39.97 -23.00
N GLN A 184 5.69 -41.24 -23.32
CA GLN A 184 5.59 -42.36 -22.35
C GLN A 184 6.49 -42.16 -21.12
N GLY A 185 7.72 -41.65 -21.28
CA GLY A 185 8.63 -41.40 -20.17
C GLY A 185 8.11 -40.35 -19.18
N VAL A 186 7.38 -39.35 -19.65
CA VAL A 186 6.76 -38.31 -18.82
C VAL A 186 5.56 -38.86 -18.04
N LYS A 187 4.74 -39.71 -18.68
CA LYS A 187 3.63 -40.39 -17.98
C LYS A 187 4.14 -41.27 -16.82
N VAL A 188 5.23 -41.99 -17.02
CA VAL A 188 5.87 -42.81 -15.98
C VAL A 188 6.45 -41.92 -14.86
N LEU A 189 7.08 -40.81 -15.20
CA LEU A 189 7.66 -39.91 -14.24
C LEU A 189 6.56 -39.24 -13.36
N PHE A 190 5.49 -38.75 -13.97
CA PHE A 190 4.39 -38.17 -13.22
C PHE A 190 3.60 -39.23 -12.43
N ALA A 191 3.43 -40.43 -12.95
CA ALA A 191 2.83 -41.54 -12.21
C ALA A 191 3.68 -42.01 -11.00
N SER A 192 4.99 -41.84 -11.05
CA SER A 192 5.89 -42.23 -9.95
C SER A 192 6.11 -41.13 -8.90
N LEU A 193 5.88 -39.85 -9.26
CA LEU A 193 5.99 -38.72 -8.34
C LEU A 193 4.72 -38.47 -7.50
N THR A 194 3.63 -39.16 -7.81
CA THR A 194 2.30 -38.77 -7.37
C THR A 194 1.56 -39.90 -6.66
N GLY A 195 1.23 -39.64 -5.44
CA GLY A 195 0.47 -40.52 -4.54
C GLY A 195 0.50 -39.99 -3.10
N ASP A 196 1.36 -39.03 -2.82
CA ASP A 196 1.44 -38.40 -1.50
C ASP A 196 0.81 -37.00 -1.56
N ILE A 197 -0.39 -36.88 -1.00
CA ILE A 197 -1.13 -35.63 -0.94
C ILE A 197 -0.38 -34.50 -0.25
N MET A 198 0.51 -34.83 0.71
CA MET A 198 1.29 -33.83 1.43
C MET A 198 2.37 -33.23 0.53
N LEU A 199 3.00 -34.06 -0.33
CA LEU A 199 3.97 -33.59 -1.32
C LEU A 199 3.29 -32.70 -2.37
N ASP A 200 2.14 -33.15 -2.90
CA ASP A 200 1.37 -32.39 -3.88
C ASP A 200 0.91 -31.05 -3.30
N ALA A 201 0.43 -31.05 -2.04
CA ALA A 201 0.06 -29.82 -1.35
C ALA A 201 1.26 -28.89 -1.11
N LEU A 202 2.43 -29.43 -0.79
CA LEU A 202 3.66 -28.64 -0.66
C LEU A 202 4.04 -27.96 -1.98
N VAL A 203 4.02 -28.71 -3.09
CA VAL A 203 4.32 -28.18 -4.43
C VAL A 203 3.31 -27.10 -4.83
N GLY A 204 2.02 -27.35 -4.61
CA GLY A 204 0.97 -26.35 -4.87
C GLY A 204 1.12 -25.08 -4.03
N ALA A 205 1.52 -25.22 -2.76
CA ALA A 205 1.78 -24.08 -1.88
C ALA A 205 3.00 -23.28 -2.35
N MET A 206 4.09 -23.96 -2.72
CA MET A 206 5.29 -23.30 -3.26
C MET A 206 4.97 -22.53 -4.55
N PHE A 207 4.20 -23.13 -5.47
CA PHE A 207 3.83 -22.47 -6.71
C PHE A 207 2.97 -21.23 -6.46
N ALA A 208 1.97 -21.32 -5.58
CA ALA A 208 1.14 -20.19 -5.21
C ALA A 208 1.95 -19.04 -4.54
N MET A 209 2.99 -19.38 -3.76
CA MET A 209 3.89 -18.40 -3.16
C MET A 209 4.80 -17.73 -4.21
N VAL A 210 5.41 -18.50 -5.09
CA VAL A 210 6.32 -18.00 -6.14
C VAL A 210 5.57 -17.12 -7.15
N SER A 211 4.35 -17.53 -7.54
CA SER A 211 3.51 -16.75 -8.47
C SER A 211 2.78 -15.57 -7.82
N TYR A 212 2.86 -15.41 -6.49
CA TYR A 212 2.09 -14.45 -5.72
C TYR A 212 0.56 -14.51 -6.00
N SER A 213 0.07 -15.66 -6.48
CA SER A 213 -1.32 -15.83 -6.92
C SER A 213 -1.79 -17.27 -6.77
N SER A 214 -2.68 -17.54 -5.82
CA SER A 214 -3.36 -18.84 -5.74
C SER A 214 -4.32 -19.06 -6.90
N LEU A 215 -4.90 -17.99 -7.46
CA LEU A 215 -5.75 -18.08 -8.64
C LEU A 215 -4.99 -18.63 -9.85
N ALA A 216 -3.79 -18.08 -10.12
CA ALA A 216 -2.93 -18.58 -11.21
C ALA A 216 -2.53 -20.04 -10.96
N ALA A 217 -2.20 -20.40 -9.71
CA ALA A 217 -1.87 -21.77 -9.35
C ALA A 217 -3.01 -22.76 -9.62
N VAL A 218 -4.24 -22.39 -9.23
CA VAL A 218 -5.43 -23.22 -9.45
C VAL A 218 -5.77 -23.33 -10.94
N LEU A 219 -5.72 -22.22 -11.69
CA LEU A 219 -5.97 -22.23 -13.14
C LEU A 219 -4.96 -23.10 -13.90
N LEU A 220 -3.67 -22.95 -13.58
CA LEU A 220 -2.64 -23.80 -14.17
C LEU A 220 -2.89 -25.28 -13.85
N THR A 221 -3.16 -25.61 -12.59
CA THR A 221 -3.44 -26.99 -12.14
C THR A 221 -4.64 -27.57 -12.88
N ALA A 222 -5.74 -26.82 -12.99
CA ALA A 222 -6.95 -27.25 -13.69
C ALA A 222 -6.68 -27.46 -15.19
N THR A 223 -5.90 -26.57 -15.82
CA THR A 223 -5.53 -26.68 -17.24
C THR A 223 -4.66 -27.90 -17.50
N LEU A 224 -3.67 -28.16 -16.63
CA LEU A 224 -2.80 -29.35 -16.73
C LEU A 224 -3.58 -30.66 -16.51
N ALA A 225 -4.57 -30.65 -15.61
CA ALA A 225 -5.46 -31.79 -15.40
C ALA A 225 -6.37 -32.02 -16.64
N GLY A 226 -6.92 -30.93 -17.21
CA GLY A 226 -7.71 -30.99 -18.44
C GLY A 226 -6.91 -31.46 -19.66
N ALA A 227 -5.60 -31.16 -19.69
CA ALA A 227 -4.67 -31.66 -20.71
C ALA A 227 -4.12 -33.06 -20.41
N GLU A 228 -4.61 -33.74 -19.36
CA GLU A 228 -4.15 -35.09 -18.92
C GLU A 228 -2.65 -35.18 -18.59
N VAL A 229 -1.98 -34.07 -18.28
CA VAL A 229 -0.58 -34.03 -17.83
C VAL A 229 -0.44 -34.56 -16.40
N ILE A 230 -1.40 -34.21 -15.54
CA ILE A 230 -1.48 -34.61 -14.14
C ILE A 230 -2.80 -35.34 -13.87
N SER A 231 -2.77 -36.31 -12.95
CA SER A 231 -3.99 -37.02 -12.55
C SER A 231 -4.88 -36.18 -11.64
N LEU A 232 -6.17 -36.52 -11.54
CA LEU A 232 -7.13 -35.80 -10.71
C LEU A 232 -6.70 -35.76 -9.22
N PRO A 233 -6.26 -36.87 -8.58
CA PRO A 233 -5.78 -36.82 -7.20
C PRO A 233 -4.66 -35.80 -6.97
N VAL A 234 -3.67 -35.78 -7.86
CA VAL A 234 -2.55 -34.83 -7.84
C VAL A 234 -3.05 -33.40 -7.96
N ALA A 235 -3.92 -33.13 -8.92
CA ALA A 235 -4.50 -31.80 -9.13
C ALA A 235 -5.25 -31.30 -7.90
N ILE A 236 -5.98 -32.18 -7.22
CA ILE A 236 -6.66 -31.86 -5.96
C ILE A 236 -5.66 -31.51 -4.84
N GLY A 237 -4.58 -32.31 -4.70
CA GLY A 237 -3.50 -32.02 -3.75
C GLY A 237 -2.86 -30.65 -4.01
N LEU A 238 -2.52 -30.35 -5.27
CA LEU A 238 -1.97 -29.05 -5.69
C LEU A 238 -2.92 -27.89 -5.36
N VAL A 239 -4.23 -28.04 -5.59
CA VAL A 239 -5.24 -27.01 -5.28
C VAL A 239 -5.34 -26.75 -3.77
N VAL A 240 -5.37 -27.80 -2.95
CA VAL A 240 -5.35 -27.66 -1.48
C VAL A 240 -4.07 -26.95 -1.04
N GLY A 241 -2.94 -27.32 -1.62
CA GLY A 241 -1.67 -26.66 -1.39
C GLY A 241 -1.66 -25.19 -1.79
N ALA A 242 -2.20 -24.84 -2.95
CA ALA A 242 -2.32 -23.46 -3.40
C ALA A 242 -3.12 -22.58 -2.42
N ASN A 243 -4.17 -23.14 -1.79
CA ASN A 243 -4.90 -22.44 -0.73
C ASN A 243 -4.01 -22.17 0.49
N ILE A 244 -3.19 -23.13 0.92
CA ILE A 244 -2.24 -22.95 2.05
C ILE A 244 -1.18 -21.91 1.68
N GLY A 245 -0.60 -22.01 0.48
CA GLY A 245 0.38 -21.07 -0.04
C GLY A 245 -0.11 -19.63 -0.03
N SER A 246 -1.37 -19.39 -0.38
CA SER A 246 -1.96 -18.05 -0.28
C SER A 246 -2.08 -17.53 1.17
N GLY A 247 -2.33 -18.43 2.12
CA GLY A 247 -2.35 -18.09 3.56
C GLY A 247 -0.96 -17.76 4.10
N LEU A 248 0.06 -18.56 3.71
CA LEU A 248 1.46 -18.32 4.04
C LEU A 248 1.93 -16.98 3.45
N LEU A 249 1.62 -16.73 2.18
CA LEU A 249 1.96 -15.49 1.51
C LEU A 249 1.36 -14.27 2.23
N ALA A 250 0.08 -14.33 2.60
CA ALA A 250 -0.58 -13.28 3.36
C ALA A 250 0.09 -13.05 4.72
N PHE A 251 0.45 -14.12 5.43
CA PHE A 251 1.12 -14.04 6.73
C PHE A 251 2.53 -13.45 6.62
N ILE A 252 3.32 -13.86 5.62
CA ILE A 252 4.66 -13.32 5.35
C ILE A 252 4.56 -11.85 4.93
N SER A 253 3.64 -11.50 4.03
CA SER A 253 3.44 -10.12 3.55
C SER A 253 3.04 -9.15 4.68
N THR A 254 2.44 -9.65 5.75
CA THR A 254 2.05 -8.84 6.92
C THR A 254 3.09 -8.84 8.04
N SER A 255 4.27 -9.45 7.85
CA SER A 255 5.31 -9.57 8.88
C SER A 255 5.79 -8.23 9.44
N MET A 256 5.79 -7.18 8.61
CA MET A 256 6.19 -5.81 8.97
C MET A 256 5.06 -5.00 9.61
N GLN A 257 3.83 -5.51 9.62
CA GLN A 257 2.68 -4.84 10.21
C GLN A 257 2.65 -5.03 11.74
N ASN A 258 1.78 -4.26 12.42
CA ASN A 258 1.55 -4.41 13.85
C ASN A 258 0.90 -5.77 14.21
N ALA A 259 0.95 -6.15 15.48
CA ALA A 259 0.44 -7.44 15.95
C ALA A 259 -1.04 -7.68 15.59
N ALA A 260 -1.88 -6.64 15.61
CA ALA A 260 -3.30 -6.73 15.31
C ALA A 260 -3.56 -7.17 13.85
N GLY A 261 -2.88 -6.56 12.87
CA GLY A 261 -2.96 -6.96 11.46
C GLY A 261 -2.42 -8.39 11.23
N ARG A 262 -1.27 -8.71 11.82
CA ARG A 262 -0.66 -10.05 11.72
C ARG A 262 -1.54 -11.16 12.27
N ARG A 263 -2.31 -10.92 13.34
CA ARG A 263 -3.27 -11.87 13.90
C ARG A 263 -4.36 -12.28 12.90
N VAL A 264 -4.83 -11.35 12.07
CA VAL A 264 -5.82 -11.66 11.02
C VAL A 264 -5.24 -12.59 9.97
N ALA A 265 -4.02 -12.30 9.49
CA ALA A 265 -3.34 -13.16 8.52
C ALA A 265 -3.06 -14.56 9.10
N LEU A 266 -2.62 -14.63 10.38
CA LEU A 266 -2.44 -15.90 11.09
C LEU A 266 -3.77 -16.67 11.19
N GLY A 267 -4.87 -16.03 11.54
CA GLY A 267 -6.17 -16.67 11.63
C GLY A 267 -6.66 -17.22 10.29
N SER A 268 -6.41 -16.49 9.19
CA SER A 268 -6.69 -16.98 7.83
C SER A 268 -5.85 -18.20 7.48
N LEU A 269 -4.55 -18.19 7.80
CA LEU A 269 -3.66 -19.35 7.59
C LEU A 269 -4.11 -20.56 8.42
N LEU A 270 -4.44 -20.37 9.70
CA LEU A 270 -4.93 -21.44 10.56
C LEU A 270 -6.21 -22.08 10.03
N TYR A 271 -7.16 -21.30 9.51
CA TYR A 271 -8.35 -21.84 8.84
C TYR A 271 -8.02 -22.71 7.63
N LYS A 272 -6.99 -22.36 6.86
CA LYS A 272 -6.55 -23.17 5.71
C LYS A 272 -5.86 -24.45 6.15
N LEU A 273 -5.07 -24.41 7.21
CA LEU A 273 -4.44 -25.59 7.80
C LEU A 273 -5.49 -26.54 8.42
N ILE A 274 -6.48 -26.01 9.12
CA ILE A 274 -7.60 -26.81 9.63
C ILE A 274 -8.37 -27.44 8.46
N GLY A 275 -8.58 -26.69 7.37
CA GLY A 275 -9.20 -27.20 6.16
C GLY A 275 -8.42 -28.35 5.52
N LEU A 276 -7.07 -28.30 5.50
CA LEU A 276 -6.22 -29.42 5.07
C LEU A 276 -6.47 -30.65 5.92
N VAL A 277 -6.40 -30.51 7.25
CA VAL A 277 -6.61 -31.63 8.19
C VAL A 277 -8.00 -32.25 8.02
N LEU A 278 -9.03 -31.44 7.78
CA LEU A 278 -10.41 -31.93 7.57
C LEU A 278 -10.62 -32.65 6.24
N ILE A 279 -9.91 -32.23 5.18
CA ILE A 279 -10.10 -32.83 3.84
C ILE A 279 -9.35 -34.16 3.68
N ILE A 280 -8.21 -34.36 4.35
CA ILE A 280 -7.38 -35.57 4.22
C ILE A 280 -8.20 -36.87 4.35
N PRO A 281 -9.01 -37.11 5.41
CA PRO A 281 -9.74 -38.36 5.59
C PRO A 281 -10.86 -38.56 4.55
N VAL A 282 -11.38 -37.47 3.96
CA VAL A 282 -12.49 -37.50 3.02
C VAL A 282 -12.01 -37.57 1.58
N LEU A 283 -10.72 -37.32 1.33
CA LEU A 283 -10.19 -37.11 0.00
C LEU A 283 -10.31 -38.37 -0.90
N HIS A 284 -9.92 -39.55 -0.40
CA HIS A 284 -9.99 -40.79 -1.18
C HIS A 284 -11.41 -41.12 -1.65
N PRO A 285 -12.44 -41.16 -0.77
CA PRO A 285 -13.81 -41.38 -1.20
C PRO A 285 -14.34 -40.25 -2.08
N LEU A 286 -13.90 -39.00 -1.85
CA LEU A 286 -14.31 -37.87 -2.67
C LEU A 286 -13.78 -37.96 -4.09
N VAL A 287 -12.52 -38.31 -4.28
CA VAL A 287 -11.91 -38.49 -5.60
C VAL A 287 -12.61 -39.62 -6.36
N GLY A 288 -12.82 -40.78 -5.71
CA GLY A 288 -13.54 -41.90 -6.33
C GLY A 288 -14.97 -41.53 -6.73
N TRP A 289 -15.65 -40.71 -5.93
CA TRP A 289 -16.97 -40.18 -6.32
C TRP A 289 -16.87 -39.21 -7.52
N MET A 290 -15.88 -38.30 -7.50
CA MET A 290 -15.67 -37.34 -8.59
C MET A 290 -15.34 -38.03 -9.92
N ASP A 291 -14.51 -39.08 -9.90
CA ASP A 291 -14.20 -39.87 -11.10
C ASP A 291 -15.44 -40.55 -11.71
N SER A 292 -16.52 -40.78 -10.93
CA SER A 292 -17.77 -41.30 -11.43
C SER A 292 -18.65 -40.26 -12.14
N LEU A 293 -18.29 -38.99 -12.07
CA LEU A 293 -19.03 -37.88 -12.70
C LEU A 293 -18.55 -37.70 -14.15
N SER A 294 -19.50 -37.44 -15.04
CA SER A 294 -19.24 -37.24 -16.49
C SER A 294 -18.76 -35.82 -16.83
N PHE A 295 -17.91 -35.23 -15.99
CA PHE A 295 -17.30 -33.90 -16.20
C PHE A 295 -15.87 -34.03 -16.67
N SER A 296 -15.36 -32.99 -17.34
CA SER A 296 -13.93 -32.95 -17.69
C SER A 296 -13.05 -32.85 -16.44
N PRO A 297 -11.80 -33.36 -16.45
CA PRO A 297 -10.89 -33.22 -15.31
C PRO A 297 -10.68 -31.76 -14.88
N GLN A 298 -10.66 -30.83 -15.84
CA GLN A 298 -10.58 -29.39 -15.56
C GLN A 298 -11.78 -28.90 -14.76
N GLU A 299 -12.99 -29.28 -15.16
CA GLU A 299 -14.23 -28.89 -14.46
C GLU A 299 -14.31 -29.50 -13.07
N LEU A 300 -13.84 -30.75 -12.90
CA LEU A 300 -13.79 -31.42 -11.60
C LEU A 300 -12.84 -30.69 -10.64
N VAL A 301 -11.66 -30.31 -11.09
CA VAL A 301 -10.67 -29.56 -10.27
C VAL A 301 -11.24 -28.20 -9.84
N ILE A 302 -11.83 -27.45 -10.75
CA ILE A 302 -12.44 -26.14 -10.43
C ILE A 302 -13.67 -26.29 -9.55
N GLY A 303 -14.51 -27.29 -9.84
CA GLY A 303 -15.69 -27.64 -9.02
C GLY A 303 -15.27 -28.00 -7.59
N PHE A 304 -14.23 -28.82 -7.44
CA PHE A 304 -13.63 -29.13 -6.15
C PHE A 304 -13.14 -27.86 -5.43
N HIS A 305 -12.39 -27.01 -6.12
CA HIS A 305 -11.87 -25.77 -5.52
C HIS A 305 -13.00 -24.88 -4.98
N LEU A 306 -14.08 -24.71 -5.75
CA LEU A 306 -15.24 -23.93 -5.33
C LEU A 306 -15.99 -24.57 -4.17
N LEU A 307 -16.30 -25.88 -4.27
CA LEU A 307 -17.04 -26.62 -3.23
C LEU A 307 -16.23 -26.68 -1.92
N TYR A 308 -14.96 -27.00 -2.00
CA TYR A 308 -14.05 -27.08 -0.84
C TYR A 308 -13.97 -25.75 -0.10
N ASN A 309 -13.68 -24.64 -0.82
CA ASN A 309 -13.57 -23.33 -0.16
C ASN A 309 -14.92 -22.87 0.40
N THR A 310 -16.02 -23.07 -0.33
CA THR A 310 -17.36 -22.68 0.14
C THR A 310 -17.75 -23.47 1.39
N SER A 311 -17.63 -24.80 1.37
CA SER A 311 -17.99 -25.66 2.49
C SER A 311 -17.13 -25.38 3.72
N ARG A 312 -15.82 -25.30 3.53
CA ARG A 312 -14.86 -24.96 4.60
C ARG A 312 -15.18 -23.61 5.22
N CYS A 313 -15.37 -22.57 4.39
CA CYS A 313 -15.58 -21.22 4.89
C CYS A 313 -16.93 -21.05 5.61
N LEU A 314 -17.99 -21.68 5.10
CA LEU A 314 -19.30 -21.70 5.78
C LEU A 314 -19.24 -22.44 7.11
N LEU A 315 -18.55 -23.59 7.17
CA LEU A 315 -18.34 -24.34 8.41
C LEU A 315 -17.55 -23.55 9.45
N MET A 316 -16.57 -22.75 8.98
CA MET A 316 -15.65 -21.97 9.86
C MET A 316 -16.21 -20.60 10.25
N LEU A 317 -17.20 -20.06 9.54
CA LEU A 317 -17.77 -18.73 9.80
C LEU A 317 -18.30 -18.54 11.24
N PRO A 318 -18.94 -19.52 11.89
CA PRO A 318 -19.33 -19.41 13.29
C PRO A 318 -18.15 -19.30 14.25
N THR A 319 -16.98 -19.84 13.89
CA THR A 319 -15.79 -19.96 14.75
C THR A 319 -14.86 -18.74 14.73
N VAL A 320 -15.25 -17.62 14.06
CA VAL A 320 -14.38 -16.43 13.95
C VAL A 320 -14.02 -15.81 15.30
N ASN A 321 -14.91 -15.89 16.32
CA ASN A 321 -14.60 -15.37 17.65
C ASN A 321 -13.58 -16.25 18.42
N PRO A 322 -13.75 -17.58 18.55
CA PRO A 322 -12.73 -18.42 19.16
C PRO A 322 -11.40 -18.36 18.40
N MET A 323 -11.41 -18.30 17.07
CA MET A 323 -10.19 -18.12 16.28
C MET A 323 -9.49 -16.79 16.62
N GLY A 324 -10.25 -15.70 16.75
CA GLY A 324 -9.69 -14.41 17.17
C GLY A 324 -9.01 -14.48 18.55
N ARG A 325 -9.62 -15.18 19.51
CA ARG A 325 -9.00 -15.41 20.84
C ARG A 325 -7.72 -16.23 20.74
N LEU A 326 -7.73 -17.29 19.94
CA LEU A 326 -6.55 -18.13 19.70
C LEU A 326 -5.39 -17.31 19.11
N CYS A 327 -5.66 -16.49 18.11
CA CYS A 327 -4.64 -15.64 17.51
C CYS A 327 -4.08 -14.59 18.48
N ASN A 328 -4.89 -14.08 19.41
CA ASN A 328 -4.43 -13.17 20.46
C ASN A 328 -3.46 -13.87 21.43
N VAL A 329 -3.68 -15.16 21.73
CA VAL A 329 -2.78 -15.97 22.56
C VAL A 329 -1.48 -16.30 21.82
N LEU A 330 -1.58 -16.68 20.54
CA LEU A 330 -0.40 -17.07 19.73
C LEU A 330 0.50 -15.90 19.36
N LEU A 331 -0.08 -14.71 19.18
CA LEU A 331 0.63 -13.47 18.88
C LEU A 331 0.24 -12.39 19.89
N PRO A 332 0.77 -12.46 21.14
CA PRO A 332 0.49 -11.44 22.14
C PRO A 332 1.04 -10.08 21.69
N GLU A 333 0.36 -9.03 22.12
CA GLU A 333 0.85 -7.68 21.93
C GLU A 333 2.04 -7.48 22.87
N ARG A 334 3.23 -7.36 22.31
CA ARG A 334 4.38 -6.98 23.12
C ARG A 334 4.22 -5.49 23.42
N GLU A 335 3.92 -5.15 24.66
CA GLU A 335 4.11 -3.79 25.16
C GLU A 335 5.60 -3.46 25.02
N HIS A 336 5.91 -2.70 23.98
CA HIS A 336 7.27 -2.18 23.84
C HIS A 336 7.38 -1.00 24.80
N SER A 337 8.05 -1.23 25.89
CA SER A 337 8.30 -0.32 27.00
C SER A 337 9.31 0.79 26.68
N ASN A 338 9.40 1.25 25.46
CA ASN A 338 10.15 2.45 25.11
C ASN A 338 9.22 3.38 24.35
N GLY A 339 8.95 4.54 24.94
CA GLY A 339 8.06 5.60 24.46
C GLY A 339 8.39 6.23 23.12
N GLN A 340 9.02 5.51 22.20
CA GLN A 340 9.25 5.99 20.83
C GLN A 340 7.96 5.91 20.01
N ILE A 341 7.56 7.05 19.50
CA ILE A 341 6.40 7.16 18.58
C ILE A 341 6.73 6.41 17.29
N ARG A 342 6.00 5.33 17.04
CA ARG A 342 6.05 4.64 15.74
C ARG A 342 5.06 5.25 14.76
N ALA A 343 5.44 5.24 13.47
CA ALA A 343 4.52 5.54 12.37
C ALA A 343 3.29 4.62 12.46
N ARG A 344 2.08 5.21 12.47
CA ARG A 344 0.80 4.49 12.61
C ARG A 344 0.10 4.27 11.28
N HIS A 345 0.31 5.19 10.34
CA HIS A 345 -0.46 5.24 9.08
C HIS A 345 0.35 4.75 7.88
N LEU A 346 1.68 4.59 7.98
CA LEU A 346 2.54 4.15 6.87
C LEU A 346 2.39 2.65 6.65
N ASP A 347 1.49 2.30 5.75
CA ASP A 347 1.16 0.92 5.41
C ASP A 347 1.81 0.52 4.09
N ALA A 348 2.69 -0.48 4.13
CA ALA A 348 3.37 -1.01 2.95
C ALA A 348 2.38 -1.55 1.89
N SER A 349 1.20 -2.07 2.32
CA SER A 349 0.18 -2.54 1.38
C SER A 349 -0.47 -1.43 0.57
N ALA A 350 -0.42 -0.19 1.07
CA ALA A 350 -0.96 0.97 0.38
C ALA A 350 -0.08 1.42 -0.79
N LEU A 351 1.20 1.01 -0.85
CA LEU A 351 2.15 1.40 -1.90
C LEU A 351 1.70 0.97 -3.30
N GLU A 352 0.93 -0.11 -3.41
CA GLU A 352 0.31 -0.53 -4.68
C GLU A 352 -0.79 0.43 -5.17
N THR A 353 -1.29 1.33 -4.30
CA THR A 353 -2.32 2.32 -4.61
C THR A 353 -1.81 3.72 -4.30
N PRO A 354 -1.20 4.43 -5.28
CA PRO A 354 -0.47 5.68 -5.04
C PRO A 354 -1.25 6.74 -4.26
N SER A 355 -2.47 7.04 -4.66
CA SER A 355 -3.31 8.05 -4.00
C SER A 355 -3.54 7.77 -2.51
N LEU A 356 -3.58 6.50 -2.13
CA LEU A 356 -3.74 6.09 -0.75
C LEU A 356 -2.43 6.10 0.02
N ALA A 357 -1.34 5.63 -0.57
CA ALA A 357 -0.04 5.73 0.04
C ALA A 357 0.27 7.20 0.38
N LEU A 358 -0.04 8.11 -0.54
CA LEU A 358 0.08 9.56 -0.32
C LEU A 358 -0.85 10.07 0.79
N ALA A 359 -2.10 9.61 0.85
CA ALA A 359 -3.01 9.97 1.94
C ALA A 359 -2.51 9.49 3.31
N ASN A 360 -1.93 8.28 3.37
CA ASN A 360 -1.32 7.74 4.58
C ASN A 360 -0.06 8.54 5.00
N ALA A 361 0.81 8.87 4.05
CA ALA A 361 1.98 9.70 4.29
C ALA A 361 1.58 11.11 4.76
N ALA A 362 0.55 11.71 4.17
CA ALA A 362 0.03 13.02 4.61
C ALA A 362 -0.49 12.97 6.06
N ARG A 363 -1.21 11.91 6.45
CA ARG A 363 -1.66 11.73 7.84
C ARG A 363 -0.50 11.60 8.82
N GLU A 364 0.55 10.88 8.43
CA GLU A 364 1.73 10.76 9.28
C GLU A 364 2.50 12.08 9.38
N THR A 365 2.51 12.88 8.31
CA THR A 365 3.08 14.24 8.30
C THR A 365 2.30 15.18 9.23
N LEU A 366 0.98 15.04 9.34
CA LEU A 366 0.19 15.79 10.34
C LEU A 366 0.60 15.44 11.78
N ARG A 367 0.89 14.17 12.07
CA ARG A 367 1.40 13.77 13.40
C ARG A 367 2.77 14.42 13.73
N LEU A 368 3.61 14.59 12.70
CA LEU A 368 4.83 15.39 12.86
C LEU A 368 4.49 16.86 13.17
N GLY A 369 3.43 17.39 12.56
CA GLY A 369 2.87 18.71 12.88
C GLY A 369 2.38 18.82 14.33
N ASP A 370 1.75 17.78 14.89
CA ASP A 370 1.32 17.73 16.30
C ASP A 370 2.52 17.80 17.26
N ILE A 371 3.66 17.21 16.90
CA ILE A 371 4.90 17.33 17.69
C ILE A 371 5.41 18.78 17.67
N VAL A 372 5.39 19.42 16.50
CA VAL A 372 5.79 20.84 16.38
C VAL A 372 4.87 21.74 17.22
N ASP A 373 3.55 21.50 17.18
CA ASP A 373 2.57 22.21 18.01
C ASP A 373 2.90 22.06 19.50
N SER A 374 3.16 20.83 19.96
CA SER A 374 3.54 20.54 21.36
C SER A 374 4.85 21.23 21.77
N LEU A 375 5.86 21.26 20.88
CA LEU A 375 7.12 21.97 21.14
C LEU A 375 6.92 23.49 21.23
N LEU A 376 6.06 24.07 20.38
CA LEU A 376 5.70 25.48 20.46
C LEU A 376 4.93 25.81 21.75
N GLU A 377 4.00 24.97 22.17
CA GLU A 377 3.29 25.14 23.45
C GLU A 377 4.26 25.06 24.64
N ALA A 378 5.21 24.11 24.62
CA ALA A 378 6.25 24.02 25.63
C ALA A 378 7.14 25.28 25.66
N MET A 379 7.43 25.87 24.50
CA MET A 379 8.19 27.12 24.41
C MET A 379 7.39 28.29 24.99
N LEU A 380 6.09 28.38 24.72
CA LEU A 380 5.20 29.39 25.29
C LEU A 380 5.16 29.30 26.83
N GLY A 381 5.03 28.08 27.36
CA GLY A 381 5.09 27.81 28.80
C GLY A 381 6.43 28.18 29.42
N ALA A 382 7.54 27.91 28.71
CA ALA A 382 8.89 28.28 29.14
C ALA A 382 9.08 29.80 29.17
N LEU A 383 8.56 30.54 28.19
CA LEU A 383 8.61 32.00 28.17
C LEU A 383 7.82 32.60 29.34
N ARG A 384 6.58 32.17 29.55
CA ARG A 384 5.68 32.64 30.61
C ARG A 384 6.13 32.22 32.03
N GLY A 385 7.03 31.25 32.14
CA GLY A 385 7.45 30.70 33.43
C GLY A 385 6.39 29.81 34.11
N THR A 386 5.33 29.43 33.41
CA THR A 386 4.24 28.60 33.93
C THR A 386 4.56 27.09 33.88
N GLN A 387 5.44 26.69 33.00
CA GLN A 387 5.93 25.30 32.88
C GLN A 387 7.45 25.31 32.69
N THR A 388 8.15 24.56 33.53
CA THR A 388 9.54 24.20 33.25
C THR A 388 9.44 23.00 32.30
N ALA A 389 9.55 23.23 30.97
CA ALA A 389 9.67 22.14 30.01
C ALA A 389 10.88 21.30 30.42
N LEU A 390 10.66 20.06 30.87
CA LEU A 390 11.74 19.18 31.29
C LEU A 390 12.62 18.92 30.04
N PRO A 391 13.94 19.16 30.11
CA PRO A 391 14.84 18.96 28.97
C PRO A 391 14.70 17.56 28.33
N GLN A 392 14.37 16.55 29.15
CA GLN A 392 14.11 15.18 28.70
C GLN A 392 12.86 15.06 27.84
N GLN A 393 11.76 15.79 28.14
CA GLN A 393 10.53 15.75 27.33
C GLN A 393 10.75 16.41 25.96
N VAL A 394 11.44 17.54 25.93
CA VAL A 394 11.77 18.24 24.67
C VAL A 394 12.63 17.35 23.78
N ARG A 395 13.64 16.70 24.39
CA ARG A 395 14.51 15.76 23.67
C ARG A 395 13.74 14.54 23.14
N ALA A 396 12.85 13.97 23.93
CA ALA A 396 12.00 12.83 23.51
C ALA A 396 11.12 13.21 22.32
N LEU A 397 10.49 14.40 22.32
CA LEU A 397 9.72 14.92 21.18
C LEU A 397 10.58 15.12 19.92
N GLY A 398 11.84 15.55 20.07
CA GLY A 398 12.79 15.66 18.96
C GLY A 398 13.15 14.30 18.37
N GLU A 399 13.46 13.31 19.22
CA GLU A 399 13.74 11.94 18.80
C GLU A 399 12.53 11.30 18.10
N ASP A 400 11.30 11.57 18.58
CA ASP A 400 10.06 11.14 17.95
C ASP A 400 9.84 11.80 16.57
N ALA A 401 10.16 13.10 16.45
CA ALA A 401 10.10 13.81 15.17
C ALA A 401 11.08 13.23 14.15
N ASP A 402 12.31 12.88 14.57
CA ASP A 402 13.31 12.22 13.73
C ASP A 402 12.85 10.86 13.24
N ALA A 403 12.27 10.07 14.12
CA ALA A 403 11.75 8.75 13.80
C ALA A 403 10.59 8.83 12.77
N LEU A 404 9.62 9.74 12.98
CA LEU A 404 8.50 9.93 12.06
C LEU A 404 8.95 10.47 10.70
N TYR A 405 9.80 11.48 10.68
CA TYR A 405 10.34 12.03 9.44
C TYR A 405 11.09 10.98 8.62
N SER A 406 11.94 10.18 9.28
CA SER A 406 12.68 9.10 8.63
C SER A 406 11.76 8.03 8.07
N ALA A 407 10.71 7.67 8.80
CA ALA A 407 9.70 6.71 8.36
C ALA A 407 8.91 7.23 7.14
N ILE A 408 8.47 8.51 7.16
CA ILE A 408 7.76 9.15 6.03
C ILE A 408 8.65 9.16 4.78
N LYS A 409 9.90 9.59 4.92
CA LYS A 409 10.87 9.65 3.82
C LYS A 409 11.10 8.27 3.20
N LEU A 410 11.35 7.25 4.03
CA LEU A 410 11.57 5.88 3.57
C LEU A 410 10.34 5.30 2.87
N TYR A 411 9.15 5.57 3.39
CA TYR A 411 7.89 5.13 2.82
C TYR A 411 7.64 5.76 1.44
N LEU A 412 7.83 7.07 1.30
CA LEU A 412 7.68 7.77 0.03
C LEU A 412 8.75 7.36 -0.99
N ALA A 413 9.96 7.01 -0.55
CA ALA A 413 11.03 6.52 -1.42
C ALA A 413 10.74 5.14 -2.03
N GLN A 414 9.86 4.33 -1.43
CA GLN A 414 9.43 3.04 -1.97
C GLN A 414 8.42 3.18 -3.12
N MET A 415 7.87 4.37 -3.34
CA MET A 415 6.95 4.62 -4.44
C MET A 415 7.72 4.83 -5.75
N THR A 416 7.41 4.05 -6.78
CA THR A 416 8.03 4.19 -8.11
C THR A 416 7.44 5.42 -8.81
N ARG A 417 8.25 6.42 -9.12
CA ARG A 417 7.80 7.68 -9.74
C ARG A 417 7.15 7.50 -11.11
N GLU A 418 7.57 6.49 -11.86
CA GLU A 418 7.01 6.16 -13.18
C GLU A 418 5.54 5.71 -13.11
N ASP A 419 5.11 5.20 -11.96
CA ASP A 419 3.75 4.74 -11.72
C ASP A 419 2.80 5.84 -11.22
N LEU A 420 3.32 7.03 -10.89
CA LEU A 420 2.54 8.14 -10.34
C LEU A 420 1.89 8.96 -11.45
N SER A 421 0.62 9.36 -11.25
CA SER A 421 0.01 10.41 -12.07
C SER A 421 0.69 11.75 -11.82
N GLU A 422 0.49 12.73 -12.71
CA GLU A 422 1.02 14.08 -12.51
C GLU A 422 0.50 14.72 -11.20
N GLN A 423 -0.76 14.46 -10.87
CA GLN A 423 -1.37 14.92 -9.63
C GLN A 423 -0.74 14.23 -8.41
N ASP A 424 -0.51 12.91 -8.48
CA ASP A 424 0.14 12.16 -7.40
C ASP A 424 1.60 12.60 -7.21
N ASN A 425 2.33 12.89 -8.29
CA ASN A 425 3.69 13.41 -8.23
C ASN A 425 3.77 14.78 -7.53
N ARG A 426 2.81 15.68 -7.82
CA ARG A 426 2.70 16.98 -7.13
C ARG A 426 2.41 16.78 -5.64
N ARG A 427 1.49 15.89 -5.30
CA ARG A 427 1.15 15.58 -3.92
C ARG A 427 2.30 14.90 -3.17
N TRP A 428 3.05 14.02 -3.84
CA TRP A 428 4.27 13.42 -3.29
C TRP A 428 5.31 14.48 -2.93
N ALA A 429 5.57 15.42 -3.84
CA ALA A 429 6.52 16.51 -3.62
C ALA A 429 6.07 17.43 -2.47
N GLU A 430 4.78 17.76 -2.41
CA GLU A 430 4.20 18.57 -1.33
C GLU A 430 4.37 17.90 0.04
N ILE A 431 4.08 16.60 0.15
CA ILE A 431 4.18 15.87 1.43
C ILE A 431 5.62 15.85 1.92
N ILE A 432 6.59 15.57 1.05
CA ILE A 432 8.00 15.52 1.44
C ILE A 432 8.52 16.91 1.83
N GLU A 433 8.11 17.97 1.12
CA GLU A 433 8.47 19.36 1.45
C GLU A 433 7.94 19.76 2.81
N VAL A 434 6.66 19.51 3.09
CA VAL A 434 6.05 19.83 4.39
C VAL A 434 6.71 19.02 5.51
N ALA A 435 7.01 17.74 5.30
CA ALA A 435 7.70 16.92 6.29
C ALA A 435 9.11 17.44 6.59
N ILE A 436 9.87 17.89 5.57
CA ILE A 436 11.19 18.55 5.74
C ILE A 436 11.03 19.84 6.55
N ASN A 437 10.07 20.68 6.19
CA ASN A 437 9.86 21.96 6.85
C ASN A 437 9.46 21.80 8.33
N LEU A 438 8.61 20.81 8.64
CA LEU A 438 8.24 20.49 10.03
C LEU A 438 9.44 19.94 10.82
N LYS A 439 10.28 19.10 10.21
CA LYS A 439 11.50 18.61 10.87
C LYS A 439 12.49 19.75 11.16
N LEU A 440 12.72 20.64 10.19
CA LEU A 440 13.54 21.84 10.39
C LEU A 440 12.96 22.75 11.48
N ALA A 441 11.64 22.85 11.57
CA ALA A 441 10.98 23.59 12.62
C ALA A 441 11.21 22.97 14.01
N CYS A 442 11.11 21.64 14.15
CA CYS A 442 11.46 20.94 15.40
C CYS A 442 12.86 21.29 15.87
N ASP A 443 13.86 21.17 14.99
CA ASP A 443 15.26 21.44 15.31
C ASP A 443 15.49 22.90 15.73
N LEU A 444 14.76 23.82 15.11
CA LEU A 444 14.86 25.23 15.43
C LEU A 444 14.23 25.55 16.79
N ILE A 445 13.03 25.00 17.06
CA ILE A 445 12.33 25.19 18.34
C ILE A 445 13.11 24.58 19.50
N GLU A 446 13.71 23.39 19.33
CA GLU A 446 14.57 22.80 20.34
C GLU A 446 15.78 23.70 20.68
N ARG A 447 16.41 24.29 19.68
CA ARG A 447 17.51 25.23 19.89
C ARG A 447 17.05 26.47 20.64
N MET A 448 15.90 27.03 20.28
CA MET A 448 15.29 28.18 20.95
C MET A 448 15.00 27.87 22.43
N LEU A 449 14.36 26.71 22.69
CA LEU A 449 14.05 26.24 24.05
C LEU A 449 15.33 26.11 24.92
N ARG A 450 16.35 25.47 24.37
CA ARG A 450 17.65 25.32 25.08
C ARG A 450 18.26 26.68 25.46
N LYS A 451 18.21 27.65 24.55
CA LYS A 451 18.72 29.02 24.83
C LYS A 451 17.92 29.74 25.89
N VAL A 452 16.59 29.67 25.82
CA VAL A 452 15.69 30.26 26.83
C VAL A 452 15.93 29.63 28.20
N GLN A 453 16.10 28.33 28.30
CA GLN A 453 16.39 27.62 29.54
C GLN A 453 17.76 27.99 30.10
N GLN A 454 18.78 28.03 29.25
CA GLN A 454 20.15 28.40 29.64
C GLN A 454 20.19 29.83 30.19
N GLN A 455 19.48 30.79 29.58
CA GLN A 455 19.38 32.15 30.02
C GLN A 455 18.77 32.25 31.42
N LYS A 456 17.65 31.55 31.67
CA LYS A 456 16.94 31.55 32.95
C LYS A 456 17.74 30.84 34.07
N THR A 457 18.31 29.68 33.77
CA THR A 457 18.93 28.81 34.80
C THR A 457 20.38 29.19 35.10
N SER A 458 21.21 29.41 34.07
CA SER A 458 22.64 29.63 34.24
C SER A 458 22.99 31.11 34.42
N GLN A 459 22.29 32.01 33.74
CA GLN A 459 22.59 33.44 33.76
C GLN A 459 21.70 34.24 34.72
N ARG A 460 20.60 33.65 35.22
CA ARG A 460 19.59 34.31 36.10
C ARG A 460 19.06 35.63 35.54
N ARG A 461 19.00 35.73 34.21
CA ARG A 461 18.51 36.94 33.51
C ARG A 461 17.07 36.71 33.06
N GLU A 462 16.22 37.69 33.29
CA GLU A 462 14.82 37.68 32.92
C GLU A 462 14.56 38.73 31.84
N PHE A 463 13.66 38.40 30.92
CA PHE A 463 13.16 39.37 29.95
C PHE A 463 12.40 40.49 30.67
N SER A 464 12.50 41.71 30.14
CA SER A 464 11.64 42.77 30.61
C SER A 464 10.15 42.38 30.35
N GLN A 465 9.22 42.86 31.20
CA GLN A 465 7.80 42.50 31.06
C GLN A 465 7.27 42.80 29.65
N VAL A 466 7.62 43.97 29.11
CA VAL A 466 7.23 44.37 27.75
C VAL A 466 7.85 43.41 26.71
N GLY A 467 9.12 43.04 26.87
CA GLY A 467 9.78 42.09 25.95
C GLY A 467 9.19 40.68 26.02
N LEU A 468 8.76 40.24 27.20
CA LEU A 468 8.08 38.98 27.39
C LEU A 468 6.67 38.97 26.70
N GLU A 469 5.91 40.04 26.88
CA GLU A 469 4.59 40.21 26.23
C GLU A 469 4.73 40.22 24.69
N GLU A 470 5.76 40.89 24.16
CA GLU A 470 6.07 40.90 22.73
C GLU A 470 6.38 39.49 22.19
N LEU A 471 7.26 38.73 22.86
CA LEU A 471 7.62 37.37 22.46
C LEU A 471 6.44 36.41 22.56
N THR A 472 5.66 36.50 23.64
CA THR A 472 4.48 35.62 23.81
C THR A 472 3.39 35.89 22.78
N GLY A 473 3.10 37.16 22.46
CA GLY A 473 2.14 37.53 21.44
C GLY A 473 2.56 37.08 20.04
N LEU A 474 3.86 37.17 19.71
CA LEU A 474 4.40 36.67 18.45
C LEU A 474 4.35 35.15 18.37
N GLN A 475 4.61 34.46 19.49
CA GLN A 475 4.53 33.01 19.61
C GLN A 475 3.10 32.47 19.43
N GLU A 476 2.11 33.13 20.00
CA GLU A 476 0.69 32.77 19.83
C GLU A 476 0.25 32.89 18.37
N GLN A 477 0.66 33.96 17.69
CA GLN A 477 0.40 34.13 16.26
C GLN A 477 1.11 33.07 15.43
N LEU A 478 2.32 32.68 15.80
CA LEU A 478 3.08 31.62 15.13
C LEU A 478 2.37 30.27 15.26
N LEU A 479 1.84 29.96 16.45
CA LEU A 479 1.06 28.73 16.69
C LEU A 479 -0.22 28.70 15.85
N ALA A 480 -0.94 29.83 15.76
CA ALA A 480 -2.11 29.95 14.90
C ALA A 480 -1.77 29.72 13.41
N ASN A 481 -0.63 30.26 12.95
CA ASN A 481 -0.17 30.08 11.58
C ASN A 481 0.28 28.64 11.28
N LEU A 482 0.88 27.92 12.23
CA LEU A 482 1.15 26.50 12.11
C LEU A 482 -0.15 25.71 11.89
N ARG A 483 -1.14 25.89 12.77
CA ARG A 483 -2.43 25.18 12.70
C ARG A 483 -3.17 25.48 11.40
N LEU A 484 -3.14 26.72 10.94
CA LEU A 484 -3.71 27.10 9.65
C LEU A 484 -2.92 26.47 8.48
N GLY A 485 -1.57 26.43 8.55
CA GLY A 485 -0.73 25.80 7.54
C GLY A 485 -0.98 24.30 7.42
N LEU A 486 -1.14 23.58 8.53
CA LEU A 486 -1.51 22.16 8.55
C LEU A 486 -2.93 21.93 7.98
N SER A 487 -3.87 22.84 8.24
CA SER A 487 -5.20 22.80 7.64
C SER A 487 -5.15 22.98 6.12
N VAL A 488 -4.37 23.95 5.63
CA VAL A 488 -4.14 24.17 4.18
C VAL A 488 -3.52 22.96 3.53
N PHE A 489 -2.50 22.36 4.16
CA PHE A 489 -1.86 21.13 3.67
C PHE A 489 -2.83 19.95 3.55
N LEU A 490 -3.79 19.82 4.48
CA LEU A 490 -4.78 18.75 4.46
C LEU A 490 -5.89 18.97 3.44
N SER A 491 -6.46 20.21 3.43
CA SER A 491 -7.64 20.54 2.64
C SER A 491 -7.32 20.93 1.19
N ALA A 492 -6.10 21.41 0.93
CA ALA A 492 -5.70 22.04 -0.33
C ALA A 492 -6.68 23.17 -0.77
N ASP A 493 -7.29 23.88 0.22
CA ASP A 493 -8.26 24.92 -0.05
C ASP A 493 -7.57 26.25 -0.42
N PRO A 494 -7.85 26.83 -1.62
CA PRO A 494 -7.22 28.07 -2.05
C PRO A 494 -7.57 29.29 -1.19
N GLU A 495 -8.76 29.33 -0.58
CA GLU A 495 -9.15 30.46 0.29
C GLU A 495 -8.35 30.45 1.59
N SER A 496 -8.25 29.30 2.22
CA SER A 496 -7.40 29.09 3.41
C SER A 496 -5.93 29.40 3.10
N ALA A 497 -5.43 29.02 1.91
CA ALA A 497 -4.08 29.33 1.46
C ALA A 497 -3.85 30.84 1.31
N ARG A 498 -4.81 31.58 0.72
CA ARG A 498 -4.75 33.07 0.65
C ARG A 498 -4.79 33.71 2.04
N LEU A 499 -5.60 33.17 2.95
CA LEU A 499 -5.65 33.62 4.34
C LEU A 499 -4.27 33.44 5.00
N LEU A 500 -3.66 32.27 4.85
CA LEU A 500 -2.35 31.97 5.42
C LEU A 500 -1.27 32.94 4.91
N LEU A 501 -1.29 33.32 3.63
CA LEU A 501 -0.37 34.31 3.08
C LEU A 501 -0.63 35.74 3.61
N ARG A 502 -1.88 36.10 3.91
CA ARG A 502 -2.21 37.36 4.59
C ARG A 502 -1.65 37.38 6.01
N GLU A 503 -1.84 36.29 6.76
CA GLU A 503 -1.29 36.17 8.12
C GLU A 503 0.24 36.12 8.11
N LYS A 504 0.87 35.53 7.08
CA LYS A 504 2.34 35.63 6.90
C LYS A 504 2.83 37.06 6.77
N ARG A 505 2.14 37.90 5.99
CA ARG A 505 2.48 39.32 5.82
C ARG A 505 2.26 40.09 7.13
N ARG A 506 1.16 39.81 7.84
CA ARG A 506 0.84 40.41 9.14
C ARG A 506 1.93 40.09 10.18
N PHE A 507 2.34 38.83 10.25
CA PHE A 507 3.42 38.41 11.13
C PHE A 507 4.73 39.14 10.83
N ARG A 508 5.11 39.27 9.54
CA ARG A 508 6.30 40.02 9.14
C ARG A 508 6.24 41.51 9.55
N ALA A 509 5.08 42.14 9.38
CA ALA A 509 4.90 43.51 9.80
C ALA A 509 5.00 43.70 11.32
N GLN A 510 4.50 42.72 12.08
CA GLN A 510 4.62 42.72 13.53
C GLN A 510 6.07 42.49 13.98
N GLU A 511 6.76 41.50 13.38
CA GLU A 511 8.18 41.22 13.64
C GLU A 511 9.04 42.47 13.47
N ARG A 512 8.88 43.19 12.35
CA ARG A 512 9.62 44.44 12.11
C ARG A 512 9.34 45.49 13.17
N ARG A 513 8.07 45.70 13.54
CA ARG A 513 7.68 46.68 14.59
C ARG A 513 8.31 46.32 15.94
N LEU A 514 8.33 45.04 16.33
CA LEU A 514 8.90 44.59 17.60
C LEU A 514 10.41 44.72 17.61
N ALA A 515 11.09 44.40 16.51
CA ALA A 515 12.52 44.60 16.38
C ALA A 515 12.92 46.09 16.54
N HIS A 516 12.18 47.01 15.89
CA HIS A 516 12.41 48.44 16.03
C HIS A 516 12.09 48.96 17.46
N ALA A 517 10.98 48.49 18.07
CA ALA A 517 10.67 48.85 19.45
C ALA A 517 11.75 48.40 20.44
N HIS A 518 12.31 47.22 20.23
CA HIS A 518 13.41 46.71 21.04
C HIS A 518 14.67 47.59 20.92
N VAL A 519 15.06 47.95 19.69
CA VAL A 519 16.22 48.85 19.46
C VAL A 519 16.01 50.18 20.15
N SER A 520 14.79 50.77 20.09
CA SER A 520 14.46 52.00 20.78
C SER A 520 14.56 51.90 22.31
N ARG A 521 14.25 50.74 22.92
CA ARG A 521 14.44 50.49 24.36
C ARG A 521 15.92 50.39 24.72
N LEU A 522 16.75 49.84 23.84
CA LEU A 522 18.20 49.81 24.06
C LEU A 522 18.79 51.23 24.12
N GLN A 523 18.34 52.12 23.24
CA GLN A 523 18.75 53.54 23.24
C GLN A 523 18.38 54.25 24.56
N ARG A 524 17.25 53.86 25.18
CA ARG A 524 16.82 54.38 26.48
C ARG A 524 17.52 53.73 27.69
N LYS A 525 18.52 52.87 27.48
CA LYS A 525 19.33 52.19 28.49
C LYS A 525 18.54 51.38 29.52
N VAL A 526 17.48 50.70 29.11
CA VAL A 526 16.72 49.79 29.99
C VAL A 526 17.60 48.57 30.28
N MET A 527 18.11 48.41 31.46
CA MET A 527 19.12 47.40 31.85
C MET A 527 18.69 45.97 31.53
N GLN A 528 17.46 45.56 31.88
CA GLN A 528 16.93 44.22 31.57
C GLN A 528 16.86 43.95 30.06
N SER A 529 16.55 44.97 29.26
CA SER A 529 16.53 44.86 27.79
C SER A 529 17.95 44.77 27.21
N LEU A 530 18.93 45.38 27.83
CA LEU A 530 20.34 45.27 27.43
C LEU A 530 20.90 43.87 27.70
N GLU A 531 20.62 43.32 28.88
CA GLU A 531 21.11 41.99 29.30
C GLU A 531 20.54 40.83 28.48
N THR A 532 19.33 40.96 27.94
CA THR A 532 18.65 39.92 27.16
C THR A 532 18.54 40.24 25.67
N SER A 533 19.16 41.33 25.21
CA SER A 533 18.98 41.88 23.86
C SER A 533 19.30 40.90 22.73
N SER A 534 20.46 40.24 22.81
CA SER A 534 20.89 39.30 21.79
C SER A 534 19.91 38.11 21.64
N LEU A 535 19.48 37.54 22.78
CA LEU A 535 18.51 36.44 22.78
C LEU A 535 17.13 36.90 22.29
N HIS A 536 16.68 38.10 22.71
CA HIS A 536 15.38 38.62 22.28
C HIS A 536 15.30 38.78 20.76
N LEU A 537 16.28 39.42 20.13
CA LEU A 537 16.34 39.61 18.68
C LEU A 537 16.52 38.27 17.93
N GLU A 538 17.31 37.36 18.49
CA GLU A 538 17.49 36.03 17.92
C GLU A 538 16.19 35.23 17.92
N LEU A 539 15.43 35.24 19.02
CA LEU A 539 14.15 34.58 19.11
C LEU A 539 13.15 35.15 18.09
N ILE A 540 13.09 36.47 17.94
CA ILE A 540 12.23 37.11 16.91
C ILE A 540 12.62 36.65 15.49
N ALA A 541 13.93 36.61 15.18
CA ALA A 541 14.43 36.16 13.88
C ALA A 541 14.12 34.68 13.62
N ASP A 542 14.27 33.81 14.65
CA ASP A 542 13.97 32.41 14.55
C ASP A 542 12.46 32.14 14.40
N MET A 543 11.60 32.90 15.10
CA MET A 543 10.13 32.83 14.91
C MET A 543 9.70 33.25 13.50
N LYS A 544 10.39 34.23 12.88
CA LYS A 544 10.18 34.59 11.47
C LYS A 544 10.53 33.45 10.51
N ARG A 545 11.64 32.72 10.78
CA ARG A 545 12.01 31.54 10.01
C ARG A 545 10.98 30.43 10.14
N LEU A 546 10.52 30.15 11.37
CA LEU A 546 9.44 29.19 11.63
C LEU A 546 8.17 29.55 10.87
N ASN A 547 7.75 30.82 10.92
CA ASN A 547 6.57 31.29 10.20
C ASN A 547 6.70 31.07 8.67
N SER A 548 7.90 31.24 8.12
CA SER A 548 8.14 30.97 6.69
C SER A 548 8.02 29.49 6.35
N LEU A 549 8.47 28.58 7.21
CA LEU A 549 8.33 27.14 7.05
C LEU A 549 6.86 26.71 7.11
N PHE A 550 6.09 27.24 8.08
CA PHE A 550 4.68 26.90 8.25
C PHE A 550 3.77 27.37 7.10
N CYS A 551 4.15 28.46 6.45
CA CYS A 551 3.38 29.03 5.36
C CYS A 551 3.78 28.49 3.97
N SER A 552 4.69 27.51 3.88
CA SER A 552 5.17 26.98 2.58
C SER A 552 4.06 26.28 1.79
N SER A 553 3.17 25.53 2.46
CA SER A 553 2.05 24.82 1.82
C SER A 553 1.12 25.72 1.02
N ALA A 554 0.96 26.99 1.42
CA ALA A 554 0.11 27.92 0.70
C ALA A 554 0.60 28.23 -0.72
N TYR A 555 1.91 28.23 -0.95
CA TYR A 555 2.47 28.48 -2.28
C TYR A 555 2.25 27.28 -3.23
N VAL A 556 2.30 26.07 -2.72
CA VAL A 556 2.02 24.86 -3.48
C VAL A 556 0.57 24.83 -3.94
N VAL A 557 -0.37 25.14 -3.02
CA VAL A 557 -1.80 25.16 -3.30
C VAL A 557 -2.15 26.26 -4.33
N LEU A 558 -1.58 27.45 -4.21
CA LEU A 558 -1.88 28.57 -5.12
C LEU A 558 -1.11 28.48 -6.43
N GLY A 559 0.12 27.98 -6.48
CA GLY A 559 0.88 27.76 -7.68
C GLY A 559 0.33 26.64 -8.57
N GLY A 560 -0.41 25.69 -8.01
CA GLY A 560 -1.13 24.66 -8.75
C GLY A 560 -2.43 25.15 -9.43
N SER A 561 -2.97 26.29 -9.00
CA SER A 561 -4.18 26.89 -9.58
C SER A 561 -3.92 27.94 -10.67
N ASP A 562 -2.68 28.39 -10.83
CA ASP A 562 -2.29 29.40 -11.81
C ASP A 562 -1.13 28.89 -12.71
N THR A 563 -1.43 28.04 -13.67
CA THR A 563 -0.57 27.86 -14.85
C THR A 563 -0.81 28.96 -15.90
N GLY A 564 -1.02 30.18 -15.44
CA GLY A 564 -1.20 31.37 -16.24
C GLY A 564 -0.88 32.62 -15.44
N GLY A 565 0.41 32.95 -15.32
CA GLY A 565 0.83 34.30 -14.95
C GLY A 565 0.81 34.66 -13.48
N LEU A 566 1.86 34.33 -12.76
CA LEU A 566 2.40 35.17 -11.70
C LEU A 566 3.93 35.01 -11.73
N MET A 567 4.53 35.70 -12.66
CA MET A 567 5.93 36.11 -12.52
C MET A 567 6.08 36.83 -11.19
N LEU A 568 7.20 36.51 -10.53
CA LEU A 568 7.78 37.25 -9.43
C LEU A 568 7.46 38.73 -9.56
N ASP A 569 6.56 39.24 -8.74
CA ASP A 569 6.49 40.67 -8.49
C ASP A 569 7.81 41.09 -7.84
N SER A 570 8.69 41.59 -8.68
CA SER A 570 9.79 42.43 -8.31
C SER A 570 9.26 43.54 -7.43
N VAL A 571 9.86 43.63 -6.25
CA VAL A 571 9.70 44.73 -5.28
C VAL A 571 9.81 46.05 -6.04
N PRO A 572 8.82 46.94 -5.94
CA PRO A 572 9.08 48.36 -6.26
C PRO A 572 9.86 48.92 -5.06
N ASP A 573 11.08 49.32 -5.33
CA ASP A 573 11.85 50.27 -4.52
C ASP A 573 11.09 51.60 -4.45
N GLU A 574 10.26 51.80 -3.45
CA GLU A 574 9.80 53.12 -3.05
C GLU A 574 10.84 53.76 -2.15
N ALA A 575 11.87 54.30 -2.74
CA ALA A 575 12.74 55.26 -2.11
C ALA A 575 13.13 56.32 -3.15
N SER A 576 12.24 57.30 -3.32
CA SER A 576 12.63 58.67 -3.70
C SER A 576 11.36 59.46 -4.00
N HIS A 577 10.93 60.26 -3.01
CA HIS A 577 10.38 61.60 -3.19
C HIS A 577 9.91 62.09 -1.83
N ASP A 578 10.81 62.85 -1.21
CA ASP A 578 10.46 64.04 -0.44
C ASP A 578 11.71 64.91 -0.36
N SER A 579 11.78 65.82 -1.33
CA SER A 579 12.55 67.05 -1.25
C SER A 579 11.76 68.13 -1.95
N ALA A 580 10.93 68.84 -1.14
CA ALA A 580 10.54 70.25 -1.30
C ALA A 580 9.87 70.74 -0.01
#